data_1f172b1fd3f59bae4fb1ebd67abf040c
#
_entry.id   1f172b1fd3f59bae4fb1ebd67abf040c
#
_cell.length_a   1.000
_cell.length_b   1.000
_cell.length_c   1.000
_cell.angle_alpha   90.00
_cell.angle_beta   90.00
_cell.angle_gamma   90.00
#
_symmetry.space_group_name_H-M   'P 1'
#
loop_
_entity.id
_entity.type
_entity.pdbx_description
1 polymer ?
#
loop_
_entity_poly.entity_id
_entity_poly.type
_entity_poly.pdbx_seq_one_letter_code
_entity_poly.pdbx_strand_id
1 'polypeptide(L)'
;PTGGAARAETLSWLMWQMGSAPFIGGGFGHFYAYAPVKIEYAINRYAMEAKRLFHVADTRLAQSRYLAGDDYTIADMAFLPWAAGLWRGTVYNEARTFLAMDEYPHLGRWVEDLLARPAVQRGRKVNTQDMPERHSAQDFEGVPL
;
A
#
# COMPACT_ATOMS: atom_id res chain seq x y z
N PRO A 1 -12.30 3.38 -14.95
CA PRO A 1 -12.83 3.02 -16.27
C PRO A 1 -14.14 2.24 -16.15
N THR A 2 -15.12 2.53 -17.05
CA THR A 2 -16.45 1.93 -17.00
C THR A 2 -16.58 0.67 -17.88
N GLY A 3 -15.56 0.35 -18.69
CA GLY A 3 -15.60 -0.81 -19.58
C GLY A 3 -14.27 -1.09 -20.27
N GLY A 4 -14.27 -2.13 -21.12
CA GLY A 4 -13.16 -2.52 -21.97
C GLY A 4 -11.91 -3.01 -21.25
N ALA A 5 -10.77 -3.02 -21.96
CA ALA A 5 -9.49 -3.52 -21.48
C ALA A 5 -8.99 -2.76 -20.23
N ALA A 6 -9.19 -1.44 -20.18
CA ALA A 6 -8.77 -0.63 -19.03
C ALA A 6 -9.50 -1.01 -17.73
N ARG A 7 -10.80 -1.38 -17.83
CA ARG A 7 -11.54 -1.91 -16.68
C ARG A 7 -11.01 -3.28 -16.25
N ALA A 8 -10.76 -4.17 -17.19
CA ALA A 8 -10.22 -5.50 -16.92
C ALA A 8 -8.86 -5.40 -16.21
N GLU A 9 -7.96 -4.55 -16.71
CA GLU A 9 -6.65 -4.29 -16.12
C GLU A 9 -6.79 -3.75 -14.69
N THR A 10 -7.66 -2.74 -14.47
CA THR A 10 -7.92 -2.18 -13.13
C THR A 10 -8.42 -3.24 -12.16
N LEU A 11 -9.36 -4.08 -12.57
CA LEU A 11 -9.91 -5.13 -11.72
C LEU A 11 -8.88 -6.24 -11.46
N SER A 12 -8.03 -6.58 -12.43
CA SER A 12 -6.96 -7.55 -12.26
C SER A 12 -5.98 -7.12 -11.17
N TRP A 13 -5.52 -5.86 -11.20
CA TRP A 13 -4.64 -5.32 -10.17
C TRP A 13 -5.34 -5.14 -8.82
N LEU A 14 -6.61 -4.77 -8.81
CA LEU A 14 -7.40 -4.73 -7.57
C LEU A 14 -7.52 -6.11 -6.93
N MET A 15 -7.84 -7.15 -7.72
CA MET A 15 -7.96 -8.52 -7.20
C MET A 15 -6.61 -9.10 -6.79
N TRP A 16 -5.53 -8.79 -7.52
CA TRP A 16 -4.17 -9.14 -7.11
C TRP A 16 -3.86 -8.57 -5.72
N GLN A 17 -4.16 -7.29 -5.50
CA GLN A 17 -3.97 -6.65 -4.19
C GLN A 17 -4.84 -7.32 -3.11
N MET A 18 -6.12 -7.56 -3.38
CA MET A 18 -7.04 -8.18 -2.42
C MET A 18 -6.58 -9.57 -1.95
N GLY A 19 -6.02 -10.38 -2.86
CA GLY A 19 -5.50 -11.71 -2.54
C GLY A 19 -4.10 -11.71 -1.91
N SER A 20 -3.36 -10.63 -2.04
CA SER A 20 -1.92 -10.60 -1.72
C SER A 20 -1.58 -9.71 -0.53
N ALA A 21 -2.19 -8.56 -0.39
CA ALA A 21 -1.88 -7.60 0.67
C ALA A 21 -2.03 -8.14 2.11
N PRO A 22 -2.94 -9.07 2.42
CA PRO A 22 -3.01 -9.71 3.73
C PRO A 22 -1.70 -10.39 4.18
N PHE A 23 -0.88 -10.87 3.23
CA PHE A 23 0.44 -11.42 3.56
C PHE A 23 1.42 -10.38 4.09
N ILE A 24 1.26 -9.11 3.73
CA ILE A 24 2.07 -8.00 4.24
C ILE A 24 1.69 -7.71 5.69
N GLY A 25 0.40 -7.53 5.98
CA GLY A 25 -0.10 -7.17 7.31
C GLY A 25 -0.24 -8.36 8.26
N GLY A 26 -1.23 -9.22 8.00
CA GLY A 26 -1.55 -10.38 8.83
C GLY A 26 -0.49 -11.49 8.81
N GLY A 27 0.29 -11.57 7.73
CA GLY A 27 1.43 -12.45 7.65
C GLY A 27 2.71 -11.81 8.21
N PHE A 28 3.44 -11.07 7.37
CA PHE A 28 4.74 -10.51 7.72
C PHE A 28 4.66 -9.58 8.95
N GLY A 29 3.80 -8.57 8.92
CA GLY A 29 3.70 -7.58 10.00
C GLY A 29 3.37 -8.21 11.34
N HIS A 30 2.46 -9.19 11.36
CA HIS A 30 2.13 -9.91 12.58
C HIS A 30 3.34 -10.66 13.15
N PHE A 31 3.97 -11.54 12.40
CA PHE A 31 5.06 -12.38 12.89
C PHE A 31 6.34 -11.59 13.16
N TYR A 32 6.63 -10.57 12.34
CA TYR A 32 7.82 -9.76 12.50
C TYR A 32 7.72 -8.77 13.68
N ALA A 33 6.60 -8.05 13.81
CA ALA A 33 6.46 -6.98 14.78
C ALA A 33 5.65 -7.36 16.03
N TYR A 34 4.49 -8.00 15.86
CA TYR A 34 3.48 -8.09 16.92
C TYR A 34 3.43 -9.43 17.65
N ALA A 35 3.80 -10.54 17.01
CA ALA A 35 3.74 -11.86 17.63
C ALA A 35 4.59 -11.91 18.92
N PRO A 36 4.05 -12.39 20.04
CA PRO A 36 4.78 -12.47 21.31
C PRO A 36 5.90 -13.50 21.27
N VAL A 37 5.76 -14.51 20.39
CA VAL A 37 6.79 -15.53 20.14
C VAL A 37 7.33 -15.32 18.73
N LYS A 38 8.66 -15.16 18.62
CA LYS A 38 9.31 -15.01 17.32
C LYS A 38 9.57 -16.38 16.71
N ILE A 39 8.91 -16.64 15.58
CA ILE A 39 9.04 -17.88 14.81
C ILE A 39 9.80 -17.52 13.52
N GLU A 40 11.10 -17.78 13.51
CA GLU A 40 11.99 -17.37 12.41
C GLU A 40 11.50 -17.91 11.05
N TYR A 41 11.05 -19.15 11.00
CA TYR A 41 10.51 -19.72 9.78
C TYR A 41 9.30 -18.94 9.23
N ALA A 42 8.37 -18.57 10.11
CA ALA A 42 7.20 -17.79 9.72
C ALA A 42 7.59 -16.38 9.24
N ILE A 43 8.50 -15.71 9.98
CA ILE A 43 9.01 -14.39 9.61
C ILE A 43 9.63 -14.45 8.21
N ASN A 44 10.55 -15.38 7.98
CA ASN A 44 11.25 -15.51 6.71
C ASN A 44 10.30 -15.90 5.56
N ARG A 45 9.36 -16.82 5.80
CA ARG A 45 8.37 -17.23 4.78
C ARG A 45 7.50 -16.05 4.34
N TYR A 46 6.99 -15.25 5.28
CA TYR A 46 6.16 -14.09 4.96
C TYR A 46 6.97 -12.91 4.44
N ALA A 47 8.23 -12.74 4.88
CA ALA A 47 9.13 -11.75 4.29
C ALA A 47 9.40 -12.02 2.81
N MET A 48 9.65 -13.28 2.44
CA MET A 48 9.81 -13.67 1.04
C MET A 48 8.56 -13.33 0.21
N GLU A 49 7.37 -13.60 0.75
CA GLU A 49 6.12 -13.26 0.06
C GLU A 49 5.93 -11.74 -0.07
N ALA A 50 6.18 -10.97 0.99
CA ALA A 50 6.11 -9.51 0.94
C ALA A 50 7.09 -8.94 -0.10
N LYS A 51 8.33 -9.42 -0.12
CA LYS A 51 9.33 -9.03 -1.14
C LYS A 51 8.87 -9.37 -2.55
N ARG A 52 8.28 -10.54 -2.77
CA ARG A 52 7.72 -10.93 -4.07
C ARG A 52 6.62 -9.95 -4.51
N LEU A 53 5.74 -9.56 -3.61
CA LEU A 53 4.66 -8.61 -3.92
C LEU A 53 5.21 -7.23 -4.30
N PHE A 54 6.18 -6.72 -3.55
CA PHE A 54 6.83 -5.44 -3.88
C PHE A 54 7.60 -5.50 -5.19
N HIS A 55 8.27 -6.61 -5.47
CA HIS A 55 8.94 -6.81 -6.75
C HIS A 55 7.97 -6.81 -7.94
N VAL A 56 6.82 -7.49 -7.82
CA VAL A 56 5.78 -7.48 -8.85
C VAL A 56 5.25 -6.07 -9.09
N ALA A 57 4.94 -5.34 -8.01
CA ALA A 57 4.49 -3.96 -8.12
C ALA A 57 5.56 -3.04 -8.72
N ASP A 58 6.82 -3.14 -8.28
CA ASP A 58 7.93 -2.33 -8.79
C ASP A 58 8.17 -2.58 -10.28
N THR A 59 8.20 -3.84 -10.70
CA THR A 59 8.35 -4.22 -12.12
C THR A 59 7.22 -3.64 -12.98
N ARG A 60 5.99 -3.65 -12.48
CA ARG A 60 4.86 -3.02 -13.18
C ARG A 60 5.02 -1.50 -13.26
N LEU A 61 5.38 -0.87 -12.16
CA LEU A 61 5.54 0.58 -12.05
C LEU A 61 6.78 1.12 -12.80
N ALA A 62 7.71 0.26 -13.15
CA ALA A 62 8.78 0.59 -14.10
C ALA A 62 8.27 0.83 -15.53
N GLN A 63 7.13 0.23 -15.89
CA GLN A 63 6.55 0.26 -17.22
C GLN A 63 5.35 1.22 -17.34
N SER A 64 4.78 1.65 -16.22
CA SER A 64 3.59 2.50 -16.20
C SER A 64 3.60 3.45 -15.00
N ARG A 65 2.83 4.52 -15.12
CA ARG A 65 2.72 5.51 -14.04
C ARG A 65 2.02 4.96 -12.82
N TYR A 66 0.96 4.18 -13.01
CA TYR A 66 0.13 3.56 -11.98
C TYR A 66 -0.03 2.06 -12.23
N LEU A 67 -0.59 1.32 -11.27
CA LEU A 67 -0.71 -0.13 -11.37
C LEU A 67 -1.51 -0.58 -12.60
N ALA A 68 -2.60 0.09 -12.92
CA ALA A 68 -3.45 -0.26 -14.06
C ALA A 68 -3.12 0.49 -15.35
N GLY A 69 -2.02 1.24 -15.42
CA GLY A 69 -1.59 2.01 -16.59
C GLY A 69 -1.32 3.48 -16.26
N ASP A 70 -1.82 4.40 -17.11
CA ASP A 70 -1.53 5.82 -16.99
C ASP A 70 -2.51 6.57 -16.10
N ASP A 71 -3.63 5.95 -15.77
CA ASP A 71 -4.68 6.54 -14.92
C ASP A 71 -4.61 6.05 -13.49
N TYR A 72 -4.78 6.97 -12.53
CA TYR A 72 -4.97 6.65 -11.12
C TYR A 72 -6.31 5.95 -10.90
N THR A 73 -6.29 4.76 -10.33
CA THR A 73 -7.46 3.89 -10.21
C THR A 73 -7.66 3.37 -8.78
N ILE A 74 -8.77 2.67 -8.57
CA ILE A 74 -9.04 1.97 -7.30
C ILE A 74 -7.99 0.90 -6.94
N ALA A 75 -7.26 0.37 -7.92
CA ALA A 75 -6.15 -0.55 -7.66
C ALA A 75 -5.03 0.14 -6.87
N ASP A 76 -4.68 1.37 -7.27
CA ASP A 76 -3.68 2.19 -6.57
C ASP A 76 -4.17 2.59 -5.17
N MET A 77 -5.45 3.00 -5.06
CA MET A 77 -6.06 3.37 -3.78
C MET A 77 -6.01 2.21 -2.78
N ALA A 78 -6.27 1.00 -3.25
CA ALA A 78 -6.31 -0.20 -2.41
C ALA A 78 -4.92 -0.68 -1.98
N PHE A 79 -3.90 -0.55 -2.85
CA PHE A 79 -2.56 -1.05 -2.54
C PHE A 79 -1.70 -0.04 -1.75
N LEU A 80 -1.93 1.26 -1.92
CA LEU A 80 -1.13 2.30 -1.26
C LEU A 80 -1.00 2.15 0.26
N PRO A 81 -2.05 1.87 1.03
CA PRO A 81 -1.94 1.70 2.48
C PRO A 81 -0.96 0.61 2.91
N TRP A 82 -0.86 -0.46 2.13
CA TRP A 82 0.01 -1.60 2.40
C TRP A 82 1.48 -1.31 2.10
N ALA A 83 1.75 -0.51 1.08
CA ALA A 83 3.11 -0.19 0.66
C ALA A 83 3.70 1.03 1.38
N ALA A 84 2.88 2.08 1.59
CA ALA A 84 3.36 3.39 2.04
C ALA A 84 4.00 3.37 3.43
N GLY A 85 3.43 2.64 4.37
CA GLY A 85 3.97 2.55 5.73
C GLY A 85 5.34 1.85 5.77
N LEU A 86 5.49 0.78 5.00
CA LEU A 86 6.77 0.05 4.88
C LEU A 86 7.80 0.87 4.12
N TRP A 87 7.42 1.50 3.02
CA TRP A 87 8.31 2.38 2.26
C TRP A 87 8.86 3.52 3.13
N ARG A 88 8.02 4.15 3.95
CA ARG A 88 8.44 5.24 4.85
C ARG A 88 9.01 4.78 6.18
N GLY A 89 9.04 3.49 6.47
CA GLY A 89 9.55 2.95 7.73
C GLY A 89 8.72 3.36 8.95
N THR A 90 7.42 3.60 8.77
CA THR A 90 6.51 4.05 9.83
C THR A 90 5.72 2.91 10.47
N VAL A 91 5.89 1.68 9.99
CA VAL A 91 5.20 0.48 10.50
C VAL A 91 6.19 -0.67 10.68
N TYR A 92 5.88 -1.56 11.61
CA TYR A 92 6.59 -2.82 11.83
C TYR A 92 8.08 -2.66 12.15
N ASN A 93 8.44 -1.69 13.02
CA ASN A 93 9.81 -1.47 13.49
C ASN A 93 10.80 -1.27 12.31
N GLU A 94 11.89 -2.05 12.27
CA GLU A 94 12.93 -1.97 11.24
C GLU A 94 12.56 -2.70 9.92
N ALA A 95 11.28 -2.93 9.67
CA ALA A 95 10.81 -3.70 8.51
C ALA A 95 11.23 -3.10 7.17
N ARG A 96 11.35 -1.77 7.07
CA ARG A 96 11.88 -1.11 5.87
C ARG A 96 13.26 -1.67 5.48
N THR A 97 14.18 -1.71 6.44
CA THR A 97 15.54 -2.23 6.25
C THR A 97 15.52 -3.74 6.05
N PHE A 98 14.75 -4.47 6.86
CA PHE A 98 14.66 -5.92 6.80
C PHE A 98 14.12 -6.42 5.43
N LEU A 99 13.16 -5.73 4.87
CA LEU A 99 12.59 -6.04 3.55
C LEU A 99 13.40 -5.44 2.40
N ALA A 100 14.45 -4.67 2.69
CA ALA A 100 15.28 -3.97 1.70
C ALA A 100 14.42 -3.10 0.75
N MET A 101 13.56 -2.25 1.31
CA MET A 101 12.59 -1.47 0.53
C MET A 101 13.25 -0.54 -0.49
N ASP A 102 14.51 -0.16 -0.30
CA ASP A 102 15.26 0.68 -1.24
C ASP A 102 15.58 -0.03 -2.58
N GLU A 103 15.42 -1.35 -2.64
CA GLU A 103 15.56 -2.12 -3.89
C GLU A 103 14.35 -1.97 -4.84
N TYR A 104 13.29 -1.23 -4.44
CA TYR A 104 12.06 -1.02 -5.23
C TYR A 104 11.86 0.46 -5.59
N PRO A 105 12.72 1.07 -6.45
CA PRO A 105 12.70 2.50 -6.71
C PRO A 105 11.45 3.00 -7.42
N HIS A 106 10.83 2.17 -8.28
CA HIS A 106 9.61 2.55 -9.01
C HIS A 106 8.38 2.50 -8.09
N LEU A 107 8.35 1.55 -7.16
CA LEU A 107 7.37 1.51 -6.08
C LEU A 107 7.51 2.76 -5.20
N GLY A 108 8.74 3.13 -4.85
CA GLY A 108 9.02 4.32 -4.07
C GLY A 108 8.54 5.61 -4.74
N ARG A 109 8.86 5.80 -6.01
CA ARG A 109 8.34 6.91 -6.82
C ARG A 109 6.80 6.96 -6.75
N TRP A 110 6.15 5.83 -7.00
CA TRP A 110 4.71 5.73 -6.99
C TRP A 110 4.11 6.05 -5.61
N VAL A 111 4.69 5.57 -4.52
CA VAL A 111 4.26 5.90 -3.16
C VAL A 111 4.33 7.40 -2.90
N GLU A 112 5.47 8.05 -3.23
CA GLU A 112 5.64 9.48 -2.98
C GLU A 112 4.71 10.32 -3.85
N ASP A 113 4.54 9.98 -5.13
CA ASP A 113 3.60 10.64 -6.04
C ASP A 113 2.16 10.58 -5.49
N LEU A 114 1.75 9.43 -4.96
CA LEU A 114 0.40 9.27 -4.42
C LEU A 114 0.22 9.98 -3.07
N LEU A 115 1.22 9.91 -2.20
CA LEU A 115 1.17 10.60 -0.90
C LEU A 115 1.16 12.14 -1.04
N ALA A 116 1.68 12.68 -2.15
CA ALA A 116 1.61 14.10 -2.47
C ALA A 116 0.20 14.57 -2.91
N ARG A 117 -0.70 13.63 -3.28
CA ARG A 117 -2.06 14.00 -3.73
C ARG A 117 -2.90 14.56 -2.57
N PRO A 118 -3.54 15.74 -2.71
CA PRO A 118 -4.36 16.31 -1.64
C PRO A 118 -5.48 15.40 -1.15
N ALA A 119 -6.16 14.68 -2.07
CA ALA A 119 -7.21 13.74 -1.72
C ALA A 119 -6.68 12.55 -0.87
N VAL A 120 -5.47 12.05 -1.16
CA VAL A 120 -4.83 11.00 -0.37
C VAL A 120 -4.44 11.53 1.01
N GLN A 121 -3.91 12.75 1.10
CA GLN A 121 -3.58 13.37 2.37
C GLN A 121 -4.81 13.55 3.27
N ARG A 122 -5.94 13.96 2.68
CA ARG A 122 -7.22 14.04 3.42
C ARG A 122 -7.69 12.66 3.88
N GLY A 123 -7.76 11.69 2.96
CA GLY A 123 -8.23 10.35 3.27
C GLY A 123 -7.41 9.63 4.35
N ARG A 124 -6.12 9.91 4.43
CA ARG A 124 -5.24 9.33 5.46
C ARG A 124 -5.45 9.88 6.86
N LYS A 125 -6.14 11.00 7.01
CA LYS A 125 -6.52 11.55 8.32
C LYS A 125 -7.75 10.86 8.89
N VAL A 126 -8.54 10.21 8.04
CA VAL A 126 -9.76 9.47 8.46
C VAL A 126 -9.33 8.28 9.32
N ASN A 127 -9.98 8.08 10.46
CA ASN A 127 -9.69 7.02 11.42
C ASN A 127 -8.27 7.04 12.03
N THR A 128 -7.63 8.21 12.09
CA THR A 128 -6.41 8.35 12.90
C THR A 128 -6.77 8.47 14.39
N GLN A 129 -5.81 8.16 15.28
CA GLN A 129 -6.04 8.20 16.74
C GLN A 129 -6.42 9.59 17.25
N ASP A 130 -6.03 10.65 16.54
CA ASP A 130 -6.29 12.04 16.90
C ASP A 130 -7.60 12.58 16.30
N MET A 131 -8.35 11.75 15.58
CA MET A 131 -9.60 12.12 14.93
C MET A 131 -10.80 11.48 15.64
N PRO A 132 -11.98 12.14 15.69
CA PRO A 132 -13.16 11.56 16.28
C PRO A 132 -13.58 10.27 15.55
N GLU A 133 -14.20 9.34 16.28
CA GLU A 133 -14.68 8.06 15.73
C GLU A 133 -15.64 8.22 14.53
N ARG A 134 -16.32 9.35 14.44
CA ARG A 134 -17.21 9.69 13.33
C ARG A 134 -16.85 11.04 12.78
N HIS A 135 -16.63 11.08 11.49
CA HIS A 135 -16.47 12.32 10.75
C HIS A 135 -17.83 12.97 10.53
N SER A 136 -17.89 14.28 10.73
CA SER A 136 -19.06 15.10 10.42
C SER A 136 -18.83 15.84 9.09
N ALA A 137 -19.87 16.45 8.53
CA ALA A 137 -19.74 17.30 7.36
C ALA A 137 -18.75 18.45 7.59
N GLN A 138 -18.62 18.91 8.85
CA GLN A 138 -17.69 20.01 9.21
C GLN A 138 -16.21 19.64 9.04
N ASP A 139 -15.87 18.36 9.17
CA ASP A 139 -14.48 17.89 8.97
C ASP A 139 -14.03 18.01 7.51
N PHE A 140 -14.98 18.19 6.61
CA PHE A 140 -14.77 18.33 5.17
C PHE A 140 -15.09 19.74 4.62
N GLU A 141 -15.57 20.65 5.48
CA GLU A 141 -15.81 22.04 5.08
C GLU A 141 -14.50 22.72 4.64
N GLY A 142 -14.56 23.41 3.49
CA GLY A 142 -13.40 24.08 2.91
C GLY A 142 -12.44 23.15 2.14
N VAL A 143 -12.79 21.87 1.99
CA VAL A 143 -12.04 20.94 1.16
C VAL A 143 -12.64 20.95 -0.25
N PRO A 144 -11.91 21.39 -1.30
CA PRO A 144 -12.40 21.31 -2.67
C PRO A 144 -12.68 19.86 -3.06
N LEU A 145 -13.86 19.62 -3.64
CA LEU A 145 -14.23 18.32 -4.20
C LEU A 145 -13.41 18.03 -5.47
#